data_31cb68ed16283781eabddd81a3f47001
#
_entry.id   31cb68ed16283781eabddd81a3f47001
#
_cell.length_a   1.000
_cell.length_b   1.000
_cell.length_c   1.000
_cell.angle_alpha   90.00
_cell.angle_beta   90.00
_cell.angle_gamma   90.00
#
_symmetry.space_group_name_H-M   'P 1'
#
loop_
_entity.id
_entity.type
_entity.pdbx_description
1 polymer ?
#
loop_
_entity_poly.entity_id
_entity_poly.type
_entity_poly.pdbx_seq_one_letter_code
_entity_poly.pdbx_strand_id
1 'polypeptide(L)'
;MLATKKIEGLVFDNTVHEVLFKLSSNGIIDAIDEPIASGKEAVTFLGHIDTTFLVAKIYKIETSNFKKLDKYIKGDYRFKKIKNDKRDLFLIWASKEYKNLTLAINNGVSVPVPIAREKNVLIMSLVGTKDGIPHPKLIKFRNYDFDLVYNQIIENYCKMLYGAKIIHADFSPYNILIDPITQKITIIDVGQAVVHTHPKSKDFLKRDIINITDFLNKKSKNKITYEQFLEDLKKKKEELYGRNNKS
;
A
#
# COMPACT_ATOMS: atom_id res chain seq x y z
N MET A 1 16.55 22.52 -1.26
CA MET A 1 16.22 23.22 -2.54
C MET A 1 16.70 22.49 -3.80
N LEU A 2 17.96 22.05 -3.94
CA LEU A 2 18.47 21.30 -5.12
C LEU A 2 17.88 19.87 -5.27
N ALA A 3 17.61 19.17 -4.18
CA ALA A 3 17.02 17.82 -4.21
C ALA A 3 15.55 17.83 -4.67
N THR A 4 14.79 18.85 -4.30
CA THR A 4 13.37 19.01 -4.68
C THR A 4 13.24 19.24 -6.19
N LYS A 5 14.02 20.15 -6.77
CA LYS A 5 14.03 20.38 -8.23
C LYS A 5 14.41 19.16 -9.06
N LYS A 6 15.31 18.30 -8.54
CA LYS A 6 15.72 17.07 -9.23
C LYS A 6 14.62 15.99 -9.16
N ILE A 7 13.82 15.99 -8.10
CA ILE A 7 12.66 15.08 -7.94
C ILE A 7 11.51 15.54 -8.83
N GLU A 8 11.25 16.85 -8.89
CA GLU A 8 10.23 17.45 -9.75
C GLU A 8 10.47 17.11 -11.23
N GLY A 9 11.69 17.28 -11.74
CA GLY A 9 12.04 16.96 -13.13
C GLY A 9 11.96 15.48 -13.51
N LEU A 10 11.84 14.56 -12.52
CA LEU A 10 11.71 13.13 -12.78
C LEU A 10 10.26 12.66 -12.93
N VAL A 11 9.28 13.50 -12.60
CA VAL A 11 7.89 13.07 -12.47
C VAL A 11 6.91 14.01 -13.20
N PHE A 12 7.21 15.30 -13.25
CA PHE A 12 6.34 16.29 -13.88
C PHE A 12 6.70 16.45 -15.36
N ASP A 13 6.07 15.64 -16.21
CA ASP A 13 5.99 15.87 -17.64
C ASP A 13 4.66 16.55 -18.00
N ASN A 14 4.49 16.92 -19.28
CA ASN A 14 3.27 17.53 -19.74
C ASN A 14 2.02 16.69 -19.45
N THR A 15 2.16 15.36 -19.45
CA THR A 15 1.05 14.44 -19.17
C THR A 15 0.61 14.54 -17.71
N VAL A 16 1.54 14.65 -16.78
CA VAL A 16 1.22 14.78 -15.35
C VAL A 16 0.59 16.13 -15.07
N HIS A 17 1.07 17.21 -15.70
CA HIS A 17 0.43 18.53 -15.57
C HIS A 17 -1.03 18.52 -16.06
N GLU A 18 -1.32 17.90 -17.22
CA GLU A 18 -2.69 17.74 -17.73
C GLU A 18 -3.57 16.94 -16.75
N VAL A 19 -3.02 15.86 -16.19
CA VAL A 19 -3.72 15.01 -15.21
C VAL A 19 -4.06 15.79 -13.95
N LEU A 20 -3.11 16.54 -13.40
CA LEU A 20 -3.34 17.34 -12.20
C LEU A 20 -4.34 18.45 -12.44
N PHE A 21 -4.26 19.13 -13.57
CA PHE A 21 -5.26 20.14 -13.97
C PHE A 21 -6.67 19.53 -14.06
N LYS A 22 -6.79 18.34 -14.66
CA LYS A 22 -8.08 17.63 -14.75
C LYS A 22 -8.60 17.23 -13.36
N LEU A 23 -7.74 16.72 -12.47
CA LEU A 23 -8.12 16.36 -11.10
C LEU A 23 -8.56 17.59 -10.30
N SER A 24 -7.88 18.71 -10.45
CA SER A 24 -8.24 19.97 -9.81
C SER A 24 -9.57 20.54 -10.37
N SER A 25 -9.74 20.56 -11.69
CA SER A 25 -10.98 21.00 -12.32
C SER A 25 -12.20 20.17 -11.92
N ASN A 26 -11.99 18.90 -11.54
CA ASN A 26 -13.03 18.01 -11.03
C ASN A 26 -13.24 18.10 -9.50
N GLY A 27 -12.57 19.02 -8.81
CA GLY A 27 -12.66 19.19 -7.36
C GLY A 27 -12.15 18.01 -6.57
N ILE A 28 -11.13 17.30 -7.08
CA ILE A 28 -10.52 16.14 -6.39
C ILE A 28 -9.34 16.57 -5.54
N ILE A 29 -8.58 17.56 -5.99
CA ILE A 29 -7.41 18.10 -5.31
C ILE A 29 -7.20 19.56 -5.76
N ASP A 30 -6.88 20.45 -4.84
CA ASP A 30 -6.61 21.85 -5.19
C ASP A 30 -5.16 22.06 -5.59
N ALA A 31 -4.24 21.50 -4.82
CA ALA A 31 -2.81 21.62 -5.11
C ALA A 31 -2.02 20.39 -4.63
N ILE A 32 -0.82 20.28 -5.16
CA ILE A 32 0.22 19.37 -4.68
C ILE A 32 1.31 20.22 -4.03
N ASP A 33 1.68 19.83 -2.81
CA ASP A 33 2.66 20.52 -2.00
C ASP A 33 4.05 19.86 -2.14
N GLU A 34 4.68 19.53 -1.02
CA GLU A 34 6.01 18.96 -1.01
C GLU A 34 6.02 17.42 -1.15
N PRO A 35 7.12 16.84 -1.68
CA PRO A 35 7.29 15.39 -1.72
C PRO A 35 7.51 14.83 -0.31
N ILE A 36 6.67 13.89 0.11
CA ILE A 36 6.78 13.20 1.40
C ILE A 36 7.56 11.88 1.30
N ALA A 37 7.62 11.28 0.11
CA ALA A 37 8.41 10.09 -0.14
C ALA A 37 8.82 9.99 -1.62
N SER A 38 10.05 9.53 -1.86
CA SER A 38 10.53 9.21 -3.21
C SER A 38 11.05 7.79 -3.26
N GLY A 39 10.37 6.96 -4.07
CA GLY A 39 10.74 5.59 -4.35
C GLY A 39 11.30 5.41 -5.78
N LYS A 40 11.65 4.17 -6.10
CA LYS A 40 12.13 3.80 -7.45
C LYS A 40 11.02 3.90 -8.50
N GLU A 41 9.79 3.60 -8.13
CA GLU A 41 8.65 3.43 -9.02
C GLU A 41 7.71 4.65 -9.03
N ALA A 42 7.67 5.41 -7.93
CA ALA A 42 6.79 6.55 -7.77
C ALA A 42 7.37 7.59 -6.82
N VAL A 43 6.87 8.82 -6.92
CA VAL A 43 7.04 9.86 -5.91
C VAL A 43 5.67 10.13 -5.29
N THR A 44 5.67 10.29 -3.98
CA THR A 44 4.48 10.57 -3.18
C THR A 44 4.56 11.99 -2.67
N PHE A 45 3.54 12.80 -2.98
CA PHE A 45 3.43 14.18 -2.58
C PHE A 45 2.32 14.36 -1.54
N LEU A 46 2.51 15.29 -0.62
CA LEU A 46 1.41 15.88 0.10
C LEU A 46 0.60 16.74 -0.87
N GLY A 47 -0.68 16.82 -0.67
CA GLY A 47 -1.59 17.69 -1.40
C GLY A 47 -2.79 17.99 -0.52
N HIS A 48 -3.69 18.84 -0.98
CA HIS A 48 -4.87 19.20 -0.21
C HIS A 48 -6.08 19.51 -1.12
N ILE A 49 -7.25 19.40 -0.54
CA ILE A 49 -8.51 19.98 -1.01
C ILE A 49 -9.13 20.72 0.16
N ASP A 50 -9.41 22.01 -0.01
CA ASP A 50 -9.78 22.91 1.09
C ASP A 50 -8.78 22.76 2.26
N THR A 51 -9.28 22.36 3.42
CA THR A 51 -8.50 22.13 4.66
C THR A 51 -8.10 20.68 4.85
N THR A 52 -8.43 19.77 3.91
CA THR A 52 -8.20 18.33 4.03
C THR A 52 -6.94 17.94 3.29
N PHE A 53 -5.97 17.36 4.03
CA PHE A 53 -4.74 16.84 3.43
C PHE A 53 -4.95 15.49 2.76
N LEU A 54 -4.35 15.35 1.58
CA LEU A 54 -4.39 14.18 0.73
C LEU A 54 -2.97 13.74 0.34
N VAL A 55 -2.88 12.61 -0.31
CA VAL A 55 -1.64 12.10 -0.87
C VAL A 55 -1.82 11.89 -2.37
N ALA A 56 -0.94 12.49 -3.17
CA ALA A 56 -0.81 12.23 -4.59
C ALA A 56 0.41 11.36 -4.86
N LYS A 57 0.19 10.10 -5.29
CA LYS A 57 1.25 9.18 -5.70
C LYS A 57 1.37 9.17 -7.21
N ILE A 58 2.50 9.64 -7.73
CA ILE A 58 2.77 9.80 -9.16
C ILE A 58 3.79 8.76 -9.59
N TYR A 59 3.37 7.83 -10.46
CA TYR A 59 4.23 6.76 -10.96
C TYR A 59 5.13 7.28 -12.08
N LYS A 60 6.42 6.94 -12.01
CA LYS A 60 7.44 7.37 -12.97
C LYS A 60 7.30 6.59 -14.28
N ILE A 61 7.35 7.30 -15.41
CA ILE A 61 7.25 6.72 -16.75
C ILE A 61 8.55 5.97 -17.11
N GLU A 62 9.68 6.48 -16.67
CA GLU A 62 11.00 5.93 -16.94
C GLU A 62 11.53 5.13 -15.74
N THR A 63 11.15 3.87 -15.60
CA THR A 63 11.81 2.98 -14.65
C THR A 63 12.45 1.79 -15.37
N SER A 64 13.76 1.62 -15.15
CA SER A 64 14.55 0.48 -15.66
C SER A 64 14.13 -0.88 -15.07
N ASN A 65 13.17 -0.90 -14.14
CA ASN A 65 12.76 -2.09 -13.39
C ASN A 65 11.54 -2.85 -13.93
N PHE A 66 11.10 -2.59 -15.16
CA PHE A 66 9.90 -3.22 -15.76
C PHE A 66 9.89 -4.75 -15.69
N LYS A 67 11.02 -5.42 -15.91
CA LYS A 67 11.11 -6.88 -15.79
C LYS A 67 10.79 -7.40 -14.38
N LYS A 68 11.06 -6.60 -13.33
CA LYS A 68 10.76 -6.97 -11.95
C LYS A 68 9.28 -6.78 -11.60
N LEU A 69 8.60 -5.82 -12.25
CA LEU A 69 7.19 -5.51 -12.03
C LEU A 69 6.28 -6.54 -12.74
N ASP A 70 6.72 -7.04 -13.86
CA ASP A 70 6.01 -8.03 -14.69
C ASP A 70 5.57 -9.27 -13.88
N LYS A 71 6.39 -9.72 -12.92
CA LYS A 71 6.07 -10.87 -12.07
C LYS A 71 4.85 -10.68 -11.15
N TYR A 72 4.40 -9.44 -10.90
CA TYR A 72 3.21 -9.12 -10.09
C TYR A 72 1.96 -8.91 -10.95
N ILE A 73 2.13 -8.76 -12.26
CA ILE A 73 1.06 -8.53 -13.23
C ILE A 73 0.75 -9.84 -13.97
N LYS A 74 1.79 -10.56 -14.41
CA LYS A 74 1.65 -11.86 -15.06
C LYS A 74 1.07 -12.89 -14.08
N GLY A 75 -0.11 -13.40 -14.41
CA GLY A 75 -0.88 -14.32 -13.56
C GLY A 75 -2.01 -13.64 -12.76
N ASP A 76 -2.11 -12.33 -12.78
CA ASP A 76 -3.27 -11.62 -12.25
C ASP A 76 -4.34 -11.49 -13.35
N TYR A 77 -5.45 -12.22 -13.19
CA TYR A 77 -6.52 -12.26 -14.19
C TYR A 77 -7.17 -10.90 -14.46
N ARG A 78 -7.05 -9.95 -13.54
CA ARG A 78 -7.60 -8.60 -13.66
C ARG A 78 -6.90 -7.76 -14.72
N PHE A 79 -5.70 -8.21 -15.18
CA PHE A 79 -4.82 -7.51 -16.11
C PHE A 79 -4.45 -8.31 -17.36
N LYS A 80 -5.19 -9.40 -17.67
CA LYS A 80 -4.90 -10.31 -18.80
C LYS A 80 -4.90 -9.67 -20.20
N LYS A 81 -5.64 -8.58 -20.41
CA LYS A 81 -5.87 -7.94 -21.72
C LYS A 81 -4.84 -6.87 -22.09
N ILE A 82 -3.81 -6.70 -21.31
CA ILE A 82 -2.89 -5.58 -21.47
C ILE A 82 -1.75 -5.99 -22.38
N LYS A 83 -1.61 -5.28 -23.52
CA LYS A 83 -0.46 -5.43 -24.42
C LYS A 83 0.81 -5.03 -23.67
N ASN A 84 1.91 -5.79 -23.89
CA ASN A 84 3.22 -5.59 -23.25
C ASN A 84 3.93 -4.30 -23.72
N ASP A 85 3.23 -3.18 -23.86
CA ASP A 85 3.87 -1.91 -24.15
C ASP A 85 4.39 -1.29 -22.85
N LYS A 86 5.65 -0.88 -22.86
CA LYS A 86 6.30 -0.24 -21.71
C LYS A 86 5.58 1.00 -21.23
N ARG A 87 4.88 1.71 -22.15
CA ARG A 87 4.10 2.90 -21.85
C ARG A 87 2.82 2.62 -21.06
N ASP A 88 2.27 1.41 -21.15
CA ASP A 88 1.05 1.06 -20.44
C ASP A 88 1.32 0.55 -19.02
N LEU A 89 2.56 0.14 -18.74
CA LEU A 89 2.88 -0.56 -17.49
C LEU A 89 2.73 0.33 -16.25
N PHE A 90 3.08 1.62 -16.32
CA PHE A 90 2.90 2.56 -15.21
C PHE A 90 1.42 2.91 -14.99
N LEU A 91 0.61 2.96 -16.07
CA LEU A 91 -0.85 3.13 -15.98
C LEU A 91 -1.49 1.93 -15.29
N ILE A 92 -0.99 0.73 -15.62
CA ILE A 92 -1.41 -0.53 -14.99
C ILE A 92 -1.10 -0.49 -13.51
N TRP A 93 0.08 0.00 -13.15
CA TRP A 93 0.56 0.01 -11.78
C TRP A 93 -0.29 0.91 -10.90
N ALA A 94 -0.56 2.13 -11.34
CA ALA A 94 -1.50 3.03 -10.66
C ALA A 94 -2.91 2.41 -10.55
N SER A 95 -3.38 1.77 -11.63
CA SER A 95 -4.67 1.07 -11.64
C SER A 95 -4.69 -0.13 -10.69
N LYS A 96 -3.58 -0.86 -10.59
CA LYS A 96 -3.44 -2.03 -9.74
C LYS A 96 -3.47 -1.63 -8.27
N GLU A 97 -2.73 -0.59 -7.89
CA GLU A 97 -2.74 -0.09 -6.51
C GLU A 97 -4.11 0.46 -6.13
N TYR A 98 -4.75 1.26 -6.99
CA TYR A 98 -6.12 1.73 -6.76
C TYR A 98 -7.11 0.59 -6.51
N LYS A 99 -7.10 -0.44 -7.37
CA LYS A 99 -7.97 -1.62 -7.22
C LYS A 99 -7.66 -2.42 -5.96
N ASN A 100 -6.38 -2.57 -5.60
CA ASN A 100 -5.97 -3.28 -4.39
C ASN A 100 -6.39 -2.52 -3.13
N LEU A 101 -6.22 -1.20 -3.09
CA LEU A 101 -6.72 -0.35 -2.00
C LEU A 101 -8.24 -0.47 -1.85
N THR A 102 -8.98 -0.38 -2.97
CA THR A 102 -10.44 -0.53 -2.96
C THR A 102 -10.88 -1.90 -2.44
N LEU A 103 -10.22 -2.98 -2.86
CA LEU A 103 -10.50 -4.33 -2.33
C LEU A 103 -10.19 -4.43 -0.84
N ALA A 104 -9.06 -3.88 -0.41
CA ALA A 104 -8.63 -3.92 0.98
C ALA A 104 -9.59 -3.14 1.90
N ILE A 105 -9.93 -1.88 1.55
CA ILE A 105 -10.83 -1.05 2.37
C ILE A 105 -12.23 -1.65 2.47
N ASN A 106 -12.77 -2.20 1.38
CA ASN A 106 -14.08 -2.85 1.34
C ASN A 106 -14.14 -4.13 2.20
N ASN A 107 -13.00 -4.68 2.58
CA ASN A 107 -12.87 -5.83 3.48
C ASN A 107 -12.36 -5.45 4.87
N GLY A 108 -12.41 -4.16 5.21
CA GLY A 108 -12.08 -3.64 6.54
C GLY A 108 -10.59 -3.69 6.88
N VAL A 109 -9.70 -3.76 5.88
CA VAL A 109 -8.25 -3.61 6.09
C VAL A 109 -7.94 -2.14 6.32
N SER A 110 -7.09 -1.84 7.31
CA SER A 110 -6.60 -0.50 7.54
C SER A 110 -5.56 -0.12 6.47
N VAL A 111 -6.02 0.58 5.43
CA VAL A 111 -5.23 1.12 4.32
C VAL A 111 -5.65 2.56 4.02
N PRO A 112 -4.85 3.38 3.32
CA PRO A 112 -5.31 4.67 2.82
C PRO A 112 -6.56 4.52 1.96
N VAL A 113 -7.53 5.43 2.10
CA VAL A 113 -8.75 5.44 1.28
C VAL A 113 -8.39 5.91 -0.13
N PRO A 114 -8.56 5.09 -1.17
CA PRO A 114 -8.37 5.54 -2.55
C PRO A 114 -9.49 6.49 -2.96
N ILE A 115 -9.15 7.68 -3.43
CA ILE A 115 -10.11 8.74 -3.78
C ILE A 115 -10.30 8.78 -5.29
N ALA A 116 -9.23 8.93 -6.05
CA ALA A 116 -9.27 9.00 -7.50
C ALA A 116 -8.00 8.42 -8.13
N ARG A 117 -8.12 7.99 -9.38
CA ARG A 117 -6.99 7.63 -10.23
C ARG A 117 -7.18 8.19 -11.63
N GLU A 118 -6.21 8.94 -12.11
CA GLU A 118 -6.15 9.41 -13.49
C GLU A 118 -4.77 9.08 -14.06
N LYS A 119 -4.72 8.36 -15.18
CA LYS A 119 -3.48 7.85 -15.80
C LYS A 119 -2.53 7.23 -14.74
N ASN A 120 -1.36 7.84 -14.53
CA ASN A 120 -0.31 7.43 -13.60
C ASN A 120 -0.35 8.15 -12.24
N VAL A 121 -1.41 8.89 -11.95
CA VAL A 121 -1.61 9.60 -10.69
C VAL A 121 -2.69 8.92 -9.87
N LEU A 122 -2.39 8.62 -8.62
CA LEU A 122 -3.30 8.04 -7.63
C LEU A 122 -3.47 9.03 -6.47
N ILE A 123 -4.70 9.46 -6.22
CA ILE A 123 -5.07 10.29 -5.06
C ILE A 123 -5.69 9.39 -3.99
N MET A 124 -5.23 9.55 -2.76
CA MET A 124 -5.70 8.80 -1.59
C MET A 124 -5.64 9.67 -0.33
N SER A 125 -6.31 9.22 0.73
CA SER A 125 -6.26 9.92 2.01
C SER A 125 -4.85 9.94 2.59
N LEU A 126 -4.50 11.04 3.28
CA LEU A 126 -3.31 11.07 4.12
C LEU A 126 -3.52 10.16 5.33
N VAL A 127 -2.51 9.37 5.66
CA VAL A 127 -2.37 8.67 6.93
C VAL A 127 -1.42 9.49 7.79
N GLY A 128 -1.99 10.37 8.61
CA GLY A 128 -1.23 11.40 9.33
C GLY A 128 -2.11 12.22 10.26
N THR A 129 -1.55 13.31 10.76
CA THR A 129 -2.25 14.27 11.61
C THR A 129 -3.16 15.19 10.78
N LYS A 130 -4.03 15.92 11.47
CA LYS A 130 -4.88 16.95 10.84
C LYS A 130 -4.08 18.13 10.27
N ASP A 131 -2.84 18.31 10.74
CA ASP A 131 -1.94 19.36 10.27
C ASP A 131 -1.06 18.91 9.07
N GLY A 132 -1.39 17.79 8.45
CA GLY A 132 -0.70 17.31 7.25
C GLY A 132 0.61 16.56 7.52
N ILE A 133 0.91 16.18 8.77
CA ILE A 133 2.14 15.46 9.12
C ILE A 133 1.90 13.95 8.94
N PRO A 134 2.61 13.25 8.02
CA PRO A 134 2.45 11.81 7.84
C PRO A 134 2.85 11.02 9.09
N HIS A 135 2.12 9.97 9.41
CA HIS A 135 2.53 9.04 10.47
C HIS A 135 3.84 8.36 10.13
N PRO A 136 4.70 8.07 11.13
CA PRO A 136 5.95 7.38 10.92
C PRO A 136 5.74 5.94 10.46
N LYS A 137 6.72 5.43 9.71
CA LYS A 137 6.80 3.99 9.40
C LYS A 137 7.13 3.20 10.66
N LEU A 138 6.52 2.02 10.82
CA LEU A 138 6.73 1.13 11.96
C LEU A 138 8.22 0.81 12.19
N ILE A 139 9.01 0.68 11.13
CA ILE A 139 10.46 0.47 11.24
C ILE A 139 11.19 1.59 11.99
N LYS A 140 10.66 2.82 11.91
CA LYS A 140 11.26 4.00 12.57
C LYS A 140 10.66 4.26 13.96
N PHE A 141 9.54 3.66 14.30
CA PHE A 141 8.83 3.87 15.56
C PHE A 141 9.22 2.78 16.57
N ARG A 142 10.03 3.14 17.57
CA ARG A 142 10.62 2.17 18.50
C ARG A 142 9.76 1.86 19.72
N ASN A 143 8.96 2.82 20.16
CA ASN A 143 8.23 2.73 21.44
C ASN A 143 6.75 2.37 21.20
N TYR A 144 6.47 1.11 20.82
CA TYR A 144 5.12 0.60 20.64
C TYR A 144 4.84 -0.59 21.55
N ASP A 145 3.57 -0.77 21.91
CA ASP A 145 3.05 -1.97 22.55
C ASP A 145 3.10 -3.13 21.54
N PHE A 146 3.91 -4.14 21.87
CA PHE A 146 4.17 -5.27 20.98
C PHE A 146 2.89 -6.07 20.71
N ASP A 147 2.13 -6.40 21.76
CA ASP A 147 0.94 -7.25 21.64
C ASP A 147 -0.17 -6.54 20.87
N LEU A 148 -0.36 -5.24 21.13
CA LEU A 148 -1.32 -4.42 20.39
C LEU A 148 -0.98 -4.36 18.90
N VAL A 149 0.28 -4.10 18.55
CA VAL A 149 0.71 -4.00 17.14
C VAL A 149 0.68 -5.37 16.47
N TYR A 150 1.11 -6.43 17.14
CA TYR A 150 1.05 -7.79 16.62
C TYR A 150 -0.38 -8.22 16.29
N ASN A 151 -1.31 -8.02 17.22
CA ASN A 151 -2.73 -8.34 17.01
C ASN A 151 -3.32 -7.57 15.83
N GLN A 152 -3.01 -6.30 15.67
CA GLN A 152 -3.43 -5.50 14.52
C GLN A 152 -2.83 -6.01 13.20
N ILE A 153 -1.56 -6.45 13.19
CA ILE A 153 -0.91 -7.05 12.03
C ILE A 153 -1.65 -8.33 11.62
N ILE A 154 -1.90 -9.24 12.57
CA ILE A 154 -2.63 -10.49 12.33
C ILE A 154 -4.04 -10.20 11.79
N GLU A 155 -4.76 -9.27 12.41
CA GLU A 155 -6.12 -8.93 11.99
C GLU A 155 -6.16 -8.36 10.56
N ASN A 156 -5.33 -7.35 10.28
CA ASN A 156 -5.29 -6.72 8.96
C ASN A 156 -4.82 -7.69 7.87
N TYR A 157 -3.79 -8.51 8.16
CA TYR A 157 -3.32 -9.50 7.20
C TYR A 157 -4.34 -10.62 6.96
N CYS A 158 -5.08 -11.04 8.01
CA CYS A 158 -6.20 -11.96 7.90
C CYS A 158 -7.30 -11.40 6.98
N LYS A 159 -7.69 -10.13 7.16
CA LYS A 159 -8.66 -9.45 6.30
C LYS A 159 -8.18 -9.34 4.85
N MET A 160 -6.88 -9.05 4.64
CA MET A 160 -6.29 -9.06 3.29
C MET A 160 -6.38 -10.45 2.64
N LEU A 161 -5.93 -11.49 3.36
CA LEU A 161 -5.78 -12.85 2.83
C LEU A 161 -7.13 -13.53 2.60
N TYR A 162 -8.03 -13.48 3.57
CA TYR A 162 -9.29 -14.23 3.55
C TYR A 162 -10.50 -13.39 3.12
N GLY A 163 -10.52 -12.10 3.44
CA GLY A 163 -11.57 -11.17 3.01
C GLY A 163 -11.33 -10.66 1.59
N ALA A 164 -10.32 -9.82 1.42
CA ALA A 164 -9.98 -9.21 0.13
C ALA A 164 -9.38 -10.20 -0.88
N LYS A 165 -8.95 -11.39 -0.44
CA LYS A 165 -8.32 -12.45 -1.25
C LYS A 165 -7.08 -11.97 -2.00
N ILE A 166 -6.29 -11.11 -1.36
CA ILE A 166 -5.01 -10.60 -1.87
C ILE A 166 -3.89 -10.86 -0.87
N ILE A 167 -2.67 -10.97 -1.40
CA ILE A 167 -1.42 -11.08 -0.65
C ILE A 167 -0.62 -9.84 -0.96
N HIS A 168 -0.05 -9.19 0.04
CA HIS A 168 0.66 -7.91 -0.11
C HIS A 168 1.85 -8.02 -1.06
N ALA A 169 2.59 -9.11 -0.96
CA ALA A 169 3.77 -9.44 -1.77
C ALA A 169 4.98 -8.50 -1.58
N ASP A 170 4.90 -7.60 -0.58
CA ASP A 170 5.98 -6.76 -0.09
C ASP A 170 5.71 -6.32 1.36
N PHE A 171 5.08 -7.19 2.16
CA PHE A 171 4.69 -6.88 3.52
C PHE A 171 5.93 -6.79 4.42
N SER A 172 6.11 -5.63 5.02
CA SER A 172 7.27 -5.35 5.87
C SER A 172 7.01 -4.12 6.75
N PRO A 173 7.81 -3.89 7.81
CA PRO A 173 7.63 -2.71 8.65
C PRO A 173 7.92 -1.37 7.94
N TYR A 174 8.45 -1.41 6.73
CA TYR A 174 8.60 -0.23 5.86
C TYR A 174 7.29 0.17 5.19
N ASN A 175 6.34 -0.76 5.08
CA ASN A 175 5.05 -0.59 4.44
C ASN A 175 3.88 -0.60 5.45
N ILE A 176 4.18 -0.28 6.71
CA ILE A 176 3.21 -0.07 7.80
C ILE A 176 3.49 1.30 8.40
N LEU A 177 2.47 2.15 8.45
CA LEU A 177 2.46 3.38 9.22
C LEU A 177 1.83 3.12 10.59
N ILE A 178 2.27 3.87 11.61
CA ILE A 178 1.75 3.76 12.97
C ILE A 178 1.42 5.15 13.50
N ASP A 179 0.22 5.34 14.01
CA ASP A 179 -0.15 6.53 14.76
C ASP A 179 0.63 6.57 16.07
N PRO A 180 1.44 7.58 16.34
CA PRO A 180 2.26 7.65 17.55
C PRO A 180 1.46 7.70 18.85
N ILE A 181 0.20 8.15 18.81
CA ILE A 181 -0.65 8.34 19.98
C ILE A 181 -1.50 7.10 20.25
N THR A 182 -2.25 6.66 19.24
CA THR A 182 -3.21 5.54 19.39
C THR A 182 -2.59 4.19 19.11
N GLN A 183 -1.40 4.18 18.51
CA GLN A 183 -0.70 2.99 18.00
C GLN A 183 -1.52 2.18 16.99
N LYS A 184 -2.49 2.81 16.35
CA LYS A 184 -3.22 2.22 15.23
C LYS A 184 -2.29 2.10 14.02
N ILE A 185 -2.25 0.91 13.40
CA ILE A 185 -1.46 0.69 12.20
C ILE A 185 -2.29 0.89 10.93
N THR A 186 -1.60 1.28 9.86
CA THR A 186 -2.17 1.37 8.50
C THR A 186 -1.17 0.79 7.52
N ILE A 187 -1.62 -0.17 6.71
CA ILE A 187 -0.81 -0.82 5.67
C ILE A 187 -0.79 0.09 4.43
N ILE A 188 0.37 0.31 3.86
CA ILE A 188 0.58 1.15 2.67
C ILE A 188 1.29 0.37 1.57
N ASP A 189 1.31 0.95 0.36
CA ASP A 189 2.06 0.44 -0.81
C ASP A 189 1.62 -0.96 -1.25
N VAL A 190 0.32 -1.12 -1.50
CA VAL A 190 -0.29 -2.36 -1.98
C VAL A 190 -0.20 -2.54 -3.50
N GLY A 191 0.62 -1.74 -4.20
CA GLY A 191 0.81 -1.83 -5.65
C GLY A 191 1.30 -3.22 -6.09
N GLN A 192 2.18 -3.85 -5.32
CA GLN A 192 2.70 -5.20 -5.57
C GLN A 192 1.70 -6.31 -5.21
N ALA A 193 0.65 -6.03 -4.44
CA ALA A 193 -0.26 -7.06 -3.95
C ALA A 193 -0.91 -7.84 -5.09
N VAL A 194 -0.94 -9.16 -4.94
CA VAL A 194 -1.46 -10.10 -5.94
C VAL A 194 -2.70 -10.83 -5.42
N VAL A 195 -3.56 -11.27 -6.33
CA VAL A 195 -4.69 -12.13 -5.98
C VAL A 195 -4.21 -13.49 -5.46
N HIS A 196 -4.97 -14.12 -4.56
CA HIS A 196 -4.61 -15.42 -3.96
C HIS A 196 -4.44 -16.55 -5.01
N THR A 197 -5.08 -16.43 -6.18
CA THR A 197 -4.97 -17.37 -7.31
C THR A 197 -3.73 -17.15 -8.17
N HIS A 198 -2.90 -16.14 -7.84
CA HIS A 198 -1.67 -15.88 -8.58
C HIS A 198 -0.70 -17.07 -8.48
N PRO A 199 0.00 -17.48 -9.56
CA PRO A 199 0.89 -18.65 -9.55
C PRO A 199 1.96 -18.64 -8.44
N LYS A 200 2.45 -17.44 -8.08
CA LYS A 200 3.46 -17.24 -7.01
C LYS A 200 2.86 -16.80 -5.67
N SER A 201 1.57 -16.97 -5.46
CA SER A 201 0.89 -16.52 -4.24
C SER A 201 1.49 -17.12 -2.96
N LYS A 202 1.80 -18.40 -2.97
CA LYS A 202 2.41 -19.11 -1.82
C LYS A 202 3.80 -18.57 -1.49
N ASP A 203 4.63 -18.30 -2.50
CA ASP A 203 5.98 -17.75 -2.31
C ASP A 203 5.93 -16.33 -1.75
N PHE A 204 5.00 -15.51 -2.26
CA PHE A 204 4.80 -14.15 -1.75
C PHE A 204 4.27 -14.15 -0.32
N LEU A 205 3.30 -15.02 0.00
CA LEU A 205 2.80 -15.17 1.37
C LEU A 205 3.90 -15.57 2.34
N LYS A 206 4.71 -16.56 1.97
CA LYS A 206 5.85 -17.02 2.79
C LYS A 206 6.82 -15.88 3.04
N ARG A 207 7.17 -15.13 2.01
CA ARG A 207 8.09 -13.99 2.12
C ARG A 207 7.54 -12.88 3.01
N ASP A 208 6.27 -12.53 2.84
CA ASP A 208 5.60 -11.51 3.65
C ASP A 208 5.64 -11.87 5.13
N ILE A 209 5.32 -13.13 5.48
CA ILE A 209 5.33 -13.61 6.86
C ILE A 209 6.77 -13.57 7.42
N ILE A 210 7.76 -14.07 6.68
CA ILE A 210 9.15 -14.05 7.13
C ILE A 210 9.62 -12.61 7.38
N ASN A 211 9.39 -11.69 6.45
CA ASN A 211 9.82 -10.31 6.60
C ASN A 211 9.26 -9.63 7.85
N ILE A 212 7.97 -9.87 8.13
CA ILE A 212 7.34 -9.22 9.29
C ILE A 212 7.74 -9.91 10.60
N THR A 213 7.83 -11.25 10.63
CA THR A 213 8.23 -11.98 11.83
C THR A 213 9.70 -11.71 12.19
N ASP A 214 10.59 -11.59 11.21
CA ASP A 214 11.99 -11.20 11.45
C ASP A 214 12.11 -9.82 12.10
N PHE A 215 11.24 -8.88 11.73
CA PHE A 215 11.19 -7.59 12.40
C PHE A 215 10.63 -7.68 13.81
N LEU A 216 9.50 -8.36 14.00
CA LEU A 216 8.82 -8.50 15.28
C LEU A 216 9.70 -9.23 16.29
N ASN A 217 10.43 -10.25 15.88
CA ASN A 217 11.32 -11.05 16.73
C ASN A 217 12.51 -10.27 17.32
N LYS A 218 12.78 -9.05 16.85
CA LYS A 218 13.76 -8.16 17.48
C LYS A 218 13.29 -7.60 18.82
N LYS A 219 11.97 -7.66 19.09
CA LYS A 219 11.35 -7.15 20.32
C LYS A 219 10.49 -8.18 21.04
N SER A 220 10.11 -9.27 20.40
CA SER A 220 9.31 -10.33 20.98
C SER A 220 10.06 -11.03 22.09
N LYS A 221 9.40 -11.30 23.22
CA LYS A 221 9.92 -12.15 24.30
C LYS A 221 10.03 -13.61 23.85
N ASN A 222 9.07 -14.09 23.07
CA ASN A 222 9.02 -15.42 22.49
C ASN A 222 9.17 -15.33 20.98
N LYS A 223 9.97 -16.22 20.39
CA LYS A 223 10.18 -16.25 18.95
C LYS A 223 8.88 -16.64 18.23
N ILE A 224 8.41 -15.76 17.35
CA ILE A 224 7.29 -16.02 16.45
C ILE A 224 7.85 -16.73 15.22
N THR A 225 7.46 -17.99 15.02
CA THR A 225 7.82 -18.74 13.82
C THR A 225 6.84 -18.48 12.68
N TYR A 226 7.19 -18.92 11.48
CA TYR A 226 6.29 -18.90 10.33
C TYR A 226 4.99 -19.70 10.61
N GLU A 227 5.14 -20.87 11.23
CA GLU A 227 4.03 -21.75 11.58
C GLU A 227 3.10 -21.10 12.62
N GLN A 228 3.69 -20.47 13.65
CA GLN A 228 2.92 -19.76 14.67
C GLN A 228 2.12 -18.61 14.05
N PHE A 229 2.71 -17.83 13.18
CA PHE A 229 2.01 -16.75 12.49
C PHE A 229 0.84 -17.26 11.63
N LEU A 230 1.02 -18.38 10.93
CA LEU A 230 -0.05 -19.03 10.17
C LEU A 230 -1.18 -19.56 11.07
N GLU A 231 -0.84 -20.11 12.25
CA GLU A 231 -1.83 -20.56 13.20
C GLU A 231 -2.65 -19.39 13.76
N ASP A 232 -1.99 -18.28 14.10
CA ASP A 232 -2.69 -17.07 14.58
C ASP A 232 -3.59 -16.46 13.50
N LEU A 233 -3.17 -16.51 12.22
CA LEU A 233 -4.04 -16.14 11.11
C LEU A 233 -5.26 -17.04 10.97
N LYS A 234 -5.11 -18.35 11.19
CA LYS A 234 -6.25 -19.30 11.16
C LYS A 234 -7.24 -19.04 12.29
N LYS A 235 -6.73 -18.85 13.51
CA LYS A 235 -7.55 -18.48 14.67
C LYS A 235 -8.33 -17.19 14.40
N LYS A 236 -7.63 -16.16 13.90
CA LYS A 236 -8.27 -14.88 13.56
C LYS A 236 -9.30 -15.01 12.44
N LYS A 237 -9.07 -15.87 11.46
CA LYS A 237 -10.07 -16.20 10.41
C LYS A 237 -11.34 -16.80 11.01
N GLU A 238 -11.20 -17.73 11.95
CA GLU A 238 -12.36 -18.36 12.62
C GLU A 238 -13.14 -17.32 13.43
N GLU A 239 -12.45 -16.42 14.13
CA GLU A 239 -13.08 -15.32 14.87
C GLU A 239 -13.88 -14.39 13.95
N LEU A 240 -13.30 -13.98 12.82
CA LEU A 240 -13.90 -12.98 11.92
C LEU A 240 -14.94 -13.56 10.97
N TYR A 241 -14.78 -14.82 10.54
CA TYR A 241 -15.57 -15.41 9.44
C TYR A 241 -16.23 -16.75 9.79
N GLY A 242 -15.90 -17.35 10.94
CA GLY A 242 -16.41 -18.69 11.32
C GLY A 242 -17.87 -18.72 11.75
N ARG A 243 -18.47 -17.58 12.10
CA ARG A 243 -19.87 -17.53 12.57
C ARG A 243 -20.93 -17.62 11.46
N ASN A 244 -20.54 -17.49 10.18
CA ASN A 244 -21.49 -17.47 9.06
C ASN A 244 -21.83 -18.85 8.47
N ASN A 245 -21.33 -19.96 9.03
CA ASN A 245 -21.64 -21.33 8.55
C ASN A 245 -22.60 -22.11 9.46
N LYS A 246 -23.34 -21.43 10.35
CA LYS A 246 -24.37 -22.06 11.20
C LYS A 246 -25.75 -21.38 11.04
N SER A 247 -26.16 -21.21 9.81
CA SER A 247 -27.57 -20.87 9.51
C SER A 247 -28.02 -21.60 8.26
#